data_603deee229a14ff69838bf6942ce3377
#
_entry.id   603deee229a14ff69838bf6942ce3377
#
_cell.length_a   1.000
_cell.length_b   1.000
_cell.length_c   1.000
_cell.angle_alpha   90.00
_cell.angle_beta   90.00
_cell.angle_gamma   90.00
#
_symmetry.space_group_name_H-M   'P 1'
#
loop_
_entity.id
_entity.type
_entity.pdbx_description
1 polymer ?
#
loop_
_entity_poly.entity_id
_entity_poly.type
_entity_poly.pdbx_seq_one_letter_code
_entity_poly.pdbx_strand_id
1 'polypeptide(L)'
;MQDIAKTVSPRRSVLLVEDEVMIRMMVADMLVELGYSVAAEAGDIDEAVRLVQSTDFDIAILDVNVNGKLISPVAEAVRLRGLPFVFATGYGSQGLPEKFRDSPTLQKPFQMQTLKRALEDALKDVAA
;
A
#
# COMPACT_ATOMS: atom_id res chain seq x y z
N MET A 1 7.62 34.05 9.32
CA MET A 1 7.73 33.26 8.53
C MET A 1 6.59 32.70 8.11
N GLN A 2 6.28 32.74 7.29
CA GLN A 2 5.35 32.09 6.97
C GLN A 2 5.49 30.87 7.37
N ASP A 3 4.73 30.49 7.85
CA ASP A 3 4.78 29.20 8.32
C ASP A 3 4.75 28.27 7.19
N ILE A 4 5.89 27.74 6.85
CA ILE A 4 5.99 26.83 5.74
C ILE A 4 5.15 25.61 5.95
N ALA A 5 5.01 25.16 7.19
CA ALA A 5 4.21 23.98 7.47
C ALA A 5 2.76 24.18 7.06
N LYS A 6 2.28 25.39 7.05
CA LYS A 6 0.91 25.64 6.64
C LYS A 6 0.72 25.57 5.14
N THR A 7 1.80 25.75 4.39
CA THR A 7 1.69 25.74 2.94
C THR A 7 2.08 24.42 2.34
N VAL A 8 2.63 23.50 3.16
CA VAL A 8 3.06 22.20 2.70
C VAL A 8 1.96 21.19 3.02
N SER A 9 1.55 20.44 2.00
CA SER A 9 0.55 19.39 2.23
C SER A 9 1.08 18.35 3.19
N PRO A 10 0.24 17.81 4.05
CA PRO A 10 0.66 16.70 4.90
C PRO A 10 1.16 15.56 4.05
N ARG A 11 2.12 14.81 4.56
CA ARG A 11 2.58 13.63 3.86
C ARG A 11 1.45 12.63 3.76
N ARG A 12 1.33 12.01 2.59
CA ARG A 12 0.42 10.90 2.43
C ARG A 12 0.96 9.73 3.22
N SER A 13 0.08 8.98 3.84
CA SER A 13 0.48 7.86 4.69
C SER A 13 0.08 6.54 4.07
N VAL A 14 0.89 5.52 4.31
CA VAL A 14 0.75 4.22 3.68
C VAL A 14 0.62 3.13 4.73
N LEU A 15 -0.34 2.23 4.52
CA LEU A 15 -0.40 0.98 5.27
C LEU A 15 0.31 -0.06 4.44
N LEU A 16 1.33 -0.71 4.99
CA LEU A 16 2.17 -1.66 4.27
C LEU A 16 1.95 -3.07 4.82
N VAL A 17 1.55 -3.99 3.96
CA VAL A 17 1.33 -5.38 4.34
C VAL A 17 2.29 -6.28 3.56
N GLU A 18 3.23 -6.90 4.27
CA GLU A 18 4.26 -7.73 3.68
C GLU A 18 4.79 -8.65 4.79
N ASP A 19 4.77 -9.95 4.56
CA ASP A 19 5.20 -10.90 5.60
C ASP A 19 6.71 -11.06 5.71
N GLU A 20 7.47 -10.76 4.66
CA GLU A 20 8.92 -10.86 4.74
C GLU A 20 9.50 -9.59 5.34
N VAL A 21 10.10 -9.70 6.53
CA VAL A 21 10.57 -8.54 7.28
C VAL A 21 11.57 -7.70 6.49
N MET A 22 12.52 -8.35 5.81
CA MET A 22 13.54 -7.59 5.08
C MET A 22 12.93 -6.80 3.92
N ILE A 23 11.99 -7.39 3.21
CA ILE A 23 11.34 -6.71 2.11
C ILE A 23 10.48 -5.57 2.66
N ARG A 24 9.76 -5.82 3.76
CA ARG A 24 8.93 -4.78 4.37
C ARG A 24 9.77 -3.58 4.79
N MET A 25 10.94 -3.82 5.39
CA MET A 25 11.83 -2.74 5.78
C MET A 25 12.34 -1.96 4.57
N MET A 26 12.69 -2.66 3.50
CA MET A 26 13.18 -2.03 2.30
C MET A 26 12.10 -1.13 1.67
N VAL A 27 10.87 -1.64 1.59
CA VAL A 27 9.77 -0.86 1.02
C VAL A 27 9.45 0.34 1.90
N ALA A 28 9.47 0.17 3.22
CA ALA A 28 9.23 1.29 4.13
C ALA A 28 10.27 2.38 3.93
N ASP A 29 11.54 2.02 3.75
CA ASP A 29 12.59 3.00 3.49
C ASP A 29 12.36 3.72 2.16
N MET A 30 11.93 2.99 1.13
CA MET A 30 11.64 3.59 -0.16
C MET A 30 10.50 4.61 -0.05
N LEU A 31 9.48 4.27 0.72
CA LEU A 31 8.34 5.16 0.92
C LEU A 31 8.75 6.47 1.57
N VAL A 32 9.56 6.38 2.62
CA VAL A 32 10.04 7.57 3.31
C VAL A 32 10.86 8.44 2.36
N GLU A 33 11.72 7.81 1.56
CA GLU A 33 12.54 8.55 0.61
C GLU A 33 11.70 9.23 -0.46
N LEU A 34 10.56 8.65 -0.82
CA LEU A 34 9.65 9.26 -1.78
C LEU A 34 8.76 10.34 -1.17
N GLY A 35 8.84 10.56 0.14
CA GLY A 35 8.05 11.61 0.79
C GLY A 35 6.77 11.12 1.44
N TYR A 36 6.56 9.82 1.51
CA TYR A 36 5.41 9.26 2.20
C TYR A 36 5.77 8.96 3.66
N SER A 37 4.77 8.85 4.50
CA SER A 37 4.96 8.33 5.84
C SER A 37 4.36 6.92 5.90
N VAL A 38 4.89 6.08 6.76
CA VAL A 38 4.36 4.73 6.94
C VAL A 38 3.47 4.76 8.18
N ALA A 39 2.16 4.66 7.95
CA ALA A 39 1.19 4.73 9.03
C ALA A 39 1.22 3.49 9.90
N ALA A 40 1.39 2.33 9.28
CA ALA A 40 1.45 1.07 10.00
C ALA A 40 1.98 -0.02 9.07
N GLU A 41 2.51 -1.09 9.67
CA GLU A 41 3.03 -2.23 8.94
C GLU A 41 2.42 -3.49 9.52
N ALA A 42 2.09 -4.44 8.67
CA ALA A 42 1.55 -5.72 9.09
C ALA A 42 2.28 -6.86 8.40
N GLY A 43 2.51 -7.92 9.12
CA GLY A 43 3.15 -9.12 8.59
C GLY A 43 2.21 -10.31 8.46
N ASP A 44 0.93 -10.17 8.82
CA ASP A 44 -0.04 -11.24 8.64
C ASP A 44 -1.42 -10.66 8.36
N ILE A 45 -2.32 -11.52 7.91
CA ILE A 45 -3.65 -11.09 7.45
C ILE A 45 -4.49 -10.52 8.60
N ASP A 46 -4.50 -11.21 9.74
CA ASP A 46 -5.35 -10.77 10.85
C ASP A 46 -4.93 -9.42 11.40
N GLU A 47 -3.63 -9.22 11.55
CA GLU A 47 -3.10 -7.93 11.97
C GLU A 47 -3.44 -6.85 10.95
N ALA A 48 -3.30 -7.16 9.66
CA ALA A 48 -3.58 -6.19 8.61
C ALA A 48 -5.05 -5.76 8.65
N VAL A 49 -5.98 -6.69 8.80
CA VAL A 49 -7.40 -6.35 8.87
C VAL A 49 -7.67 -5.42 10.05
N ARG A 50 -7.09 -5.72 11.20
CA ARG A 50 -7.27 -4.86 12.38
C ARG A 50 -6.73 -3.46 12.13
N LEU A 51 -5.56 -3.36 11.50
CA LEU A 51 -4.94 -2.07 11.23
C LEU A 51 -5.74 -1.26 10.20
N VAL A 52 -6.33 -1.93 9.20
CA VAL A 52 -7.19 -1.23 8.26
C VAL A 52 -8.34 -0.56 8.99
N GLN A 53 -8.87 -1.19 10.03
CA GLN A 53 -10.03 -0.68 10.75
C GLN A 53 -9.69 0.36 11.79
N SER A 54 -8.46 0.35 12.30
CA SER A 54 -8.09 1.19 13.44
C SER A 54 -7.05 2.26 13.15
N THR A 55 -6.53 2.33 11.93
CA THR A 55 -5.45 3.25 11.59
C THR A 55 -5.88 4.18 10.45
N ASP A 56 -5.50 5.44 10.54
CA ASP A 56 -5.73 6.35 9.43
C ASP A 56 -4.57 6.24 8.45
N PHE A 57 -4.90 6.04 7.19
CA PHE A 57 -3.90 5.98 6.13
C PHE A 57 -4.57 6.43 4.82
N ASP A 58 -3.76 6.77 3.83
CA ASP A 58 -4.26 7.27 2.56
C ASP A 58 -4.28 6.20 1.47
N ILE A 59 -3.38 5.25 1.54
CA ILE A 59 -3.25 4.20 0.53
C ILE A 59 -2.60 2.99 1.16
N ALA A 60 -2.92 1.80 0.67
CA ALA A 60 -2.32 0.56 1.16
C ALA A 60 -1.49 -0.11 0.07
N ILE A 61 -0.36 -0.70 0.45
CA ILE A 61 0.41 -1.58 -0.41
C ILE A 61 0.24 -2.98 0.17
N LEU A 62 -0.29 -3.89 -0.64
CA LEU A 62 -0.71 -5.20 -0.19
C LEU A 62 0.01 -6.30 -0.97
N ASP A 63 0.83 -7.10 -0.27
CA ASP A 63 1.41 -8.28 -0.88
C ASP A 63 0.26 -9.25 -1.13
N VAL A 64 0.23 -9.87 -2.31
CA VAL A 64 -0.88 -10.74 -2.70
C VAL A 64 -0.95 -11.99 -1.85
N ASN A 65 0.20 -12.51 -1.43
CA ASN A 65 0.25 -13.72 -0.63
C ASN A 65 1.02 -13.44 0.65
N VAL A 66 0.35 -13.55 1.79
CA VAL A 66 0.94 -13.25 3.09
C VAL A 66 0.88 -14.51 3.94
N ASN A 67 2.05 -15.09 4.23
CA ASN A 67 2.16 -16.33 5.01
C ASN A 67 1.32 -17.45 4.40
N GLY A 68 1.31 -17.54 3.06
CA GLY A 68 0.55 -18.57 2.37
C GLY A 68 -0.94 -18.31 2.26
N LYS A 69 -1.41 -17.15 2.74
CA LYS A 69 -2.83 -16.80 2.68
C LYS A 69 -3.05 -15.67 1.69
N LEU A 70 -4.19 -15.69 1.01
CA LEU A 70 -4.51 -14.65 0.06
C LEU A 70 -4.88 -13.34 0.77
N ILE A 71 -4.55 -12.24 0.13
CA ILE A 71 -4.73 -10.89 0.68
C ILE A 71 -6.19 -10.42 0.62
N SER A 72 -7.10 -11.17 0.02
CA SER A 72 -8.47 -10.72 -0.25
C SER A 72 -9.18 -10.09 0.96
N PRO A 73 -9.12 -10.65 2.16
CA PRO A 73 -9.83 -10.02 3.28
C PRO A 73 -9.32 -8.61 3.58
N VAL A 74 -8.03 -8.39 3.42
CA VAL A 74 -7.45 -7.07 3.66
C VAL A 74 -7.87 -6.11 2.56
N ALA A 75 -7.80 -6.52 1.30
CA ALA A 75 -8.20 -5.70 0.17
C ALA A 75 -9.68 -5.30 0.27
N GLU A 76 -10.53 -6.23 0.67
CA GLU A 76 -11.94 -5.93 0.87
C GLU A 76 -12.13 -4.90 1.98
N ALA A 77 -11.40 -5.02 3.08
CA ALA A 77 -11.52 -4.08 4.18
C ALA A 77 -11.09 -2.66 3.74
N VAL A 78 -10.03 -2.55 2.95
CA VAL A 78 -9.57 -1.27 2.44
C VAL A 78 -10.62 -0.69 1.50
N ARG A 79 -11.17 -1.53 0.62
CA ARG A 79 -12.20 -1.08 -0.32
C ARG A 79 -13.45 -0.57 0.40
N LEU A 80 -13.85 -1.23 1.47
CA LEU A 80 -15.01 -0.81 2.23
C LEU A 80 -14.83 0.56 2.86
N ARG A 81 -13.59 0.96 3.13
CA ARG A 81 -13.31 2.31 3.63
C ARG A 81 -13.20 3.33 2.51
N GLY A 82 -13.33 2.92 1.26
CA GLY A 82 -13.21 3.83 0.13
C GLY A 82 -11.79 4.28 -0.15
N LEU A 83 -10.79 3.53 0.33
CA LEU A 83 -9.39 3.91 0.17
C LEU A 83 -8.73 3.12 -0.95
N PRO A 84 -7.74 3.71 -1.60
CA PRO A 84 -7.04 3.03 -2.69
C PRO A 84 -6.01 2.04 -2.17
N PHE A 85 -5.65 1.09 -3.00
CA PHE A 85 -4.59 0.15 -2.69
C PHE A 85 -3.89 -0.29 -3.96
N VAL A 86 -2.66 -0.78 -3.79
CA VAL A 86 -1.86 -1.31 -4.88
C VAL A 86 -1.38 -2.68 -4.43
N PHE A 87 -1.47 -3.69 -5.30
CA PHE A 87 -0.96 -5.00 -4.98
C PHE A 87 0.51 -5.12 -5.37
N ALA A 88 1.27 -5.87 -4.59
CA ALA A 88 2.64 -6.24 -4.93
C ALA A 88 2.66 -7.75 -5.15
N THR A 89 3.13 -8.20 -6.31
CA THR A 89 3.07 -9.60 -6.67
C THR A 89 4.29 -10.02 -7.49
N GLY A 90 4.73 -11.26 -7.30
CA GLY A 90 5.78 -11.83 -8.13
C GLY A 90 5.26 -12.43 -9.42
N TYR A 91 3.93 -12.46 -9.61
CA TYR A 91 3.32 -13.14 -10.76
C TYR A 91 2.47 -12.21 -11.62
N GLY A 92 2.64 -10.90 -11.46
CA GLY A 92 1.83 -9.94 -12.22
C GLY A 92 0.36 -10.05 -11.87
N SER A 93 -0.51 -9.58 -12.76
CA SER A 93 -1.95 -9.61 -12.48
C SER A 93 -2.51 -11.00 -12.38
N GLN A 94 -1.82 -12.02 -12.92
CA GLN A 94 -2.29 -13.39 -12.81
C GLN A 94 -2.21 -13.94 -11.40
N GLY A 95 -1.39 -13.32 -10.54
CA GLY A 95 -1.31 -13.71 -9.14
C GLY A 95 -2.45 -13.17 -8.31
N LEU A 96 -3.30 -12.30 -8.86
CA LEU A 96 -4.38 -11.68 -8.10
C LEU A 96 -5.61 -12.59 -8.03
N PRO A 97 -6.38 -12.48 -6.93
CA PRO A 97 -7.72 -13.08 -6.93
C PRO A 97 -8.53 -12.52 -8.08
N GLU A 98 -9.43 -13.34 -8.62
CA GLU A 98 -10.18 -12.97 -9.82
C GLU A 98 -10.91 -11.65 -9.69
N LYS A 99 -11.53 -11.39 -8.54
CA LYS A 99 -12.30 -10.17 -8.37
C LYS A 99 -11.43 -8.92 -8.31
N PHE A 100 -10.12 -9.07 -8.16
CA PHE A 100 -9.20 -7.94 -8.13
C PHE A 100 -8.29 -7.91 -9.36
N ARG A 101 -8.63 -8.68 -10.40
CA ARG A 101 -7.75 -8.85 -11.56
C ARG A 101 -7.41 -7.53 -12.26
N ASP A 102 -8.28 -6.56 -12.20
CA ASP A 102 -8.08 -5.26 -12.85
C ASP A 102 -7.49 -4.21 -11.93
N SER A 103 -7.12 -4.58 -10.71
CA SER A 103 -6.56 -3.63 -9.76
C SER A 103 -5.12 -3.28 -10.07
N PRO A 104 -4.65 -2.10 -9.64
CA PRO A 104 -3.25 -1.71 -9.85
C PRO A 104 -2.29 -2.69 -9.20
N THR A 105 -1.21 -3.02 -9.90
CA THR A 105 -0.22 -3.96 -9.38
C THR A 105 1.19 -3.44 -9.56
N LEU A 106 2.08 -3.87 -8.64
CA LEU A 106 3.51 -3.69 -8.74
C LEU A 106 4.14 -5.07 -8.90
N GLN A 107 4.92 -5.27 -9.95
CA GLN A 107 5.63 -6.52 -10.16
C GLN A 107 6.89 -6.54 -9.30
N LYS A 108 7.06 -7.56 -8.48
CA LYS A 108 8.26 -7.72 -7.66
C LYS A 108 9.36 -8.36 -8.48
N PRO A 109 10.61 -7.96 -8.27
CA PRO A 109 11.05 -6.81 -7.48
C PRO A 109 10.79 -5.52 -8.24
N PHE A 110 10.46 -4.47 -7.52
CA PHE A 110 10.18 -3.19 -8.18
C PHE A 110 11.18 -2.13 -7.77
N GLN A 111 11.33 -1.14 -8.64
CA GLN A 111 12.23 -0.03 -8.41
C GLN A 111 11.46 1.15 -7.82
N MET A 112 12.22 2.10 -7.27
CA MET A 112 11.62 3.25 -6.61
C MET A 112 10.73 4.06 -7.54
N GLN A 113 11.14 4.25 -8.80
CA GLN A 113 10.32 4.99 -9.76
C GLN A 113 9.02 4.28 -10.08
N THR A 114 9.04 2.95 -10.15
CA THR A 114 7.84 2.17 -10.39
C THR A 114 6.88 2.29 -9.22
N LEU A 115 7.41 2.23 -8.00
CA LEU A 115 6.61 2.40 -6.80
C LEU A 115 5.98 3.79 -6.77
N LYS A 116 6.79 4.82 -7.04
CA LYS A 116 6.30 6.19 -7.03
C LYS A 116 5.13 6.37 -7.98
N ARG A 117 5.28 5.88 -9.22
CA ARG A 117 4.24 6.05 -10.22
C ARG A 117 2.96 5.31 -9.84
N ALA A 118 3.10 4.09 -9.32
CA ALA A 118 1.93 3.31 -8.94
C ALA A 118 1.13 4.00 -7.85
N LEU A 119 1.83 4.57 -6.86
CA LEU A 119 1.16 5.27 -5.77
C LEU A 119 0.49 6.56 -6.25
N GLU A 120 1.18 7.32 -7.09
CA GLU A 120 0.61 8.55 -7.62
C GLU A 120 -0.63 8.29 -8.46
N ASP A 121 -0.59 7.24 -9.29
CA ASP A 121 -1.73 6.91 -10.13
C ASP A 121 -2.92 6.46 -9.29
N ALA A 122 -2.68 5.64 -8.28
CA ALA A 122 -3.77 5.15 -7.43
C ALA A 122 -4.39 6.29 -6.61
N LEU A 123 -3.58 7.20 -6.11
CA LEU A 123 -4.07 8.34 -5.34
C LEU A 123 -4.82 9.34 -6.22
N LYS A 124 -4.39 9.49 -7.46
CA LYS A 124 -5.05 10.39 -8.39
C LYS A 124 -6.45 9.90 -8.72
N ASP A 125 -6.62 8.62 -8.91
CA ASP A 125 -7.93 8.05 -9.24
C ASP A 125 -8.94 8.31 -8.13
N VAL A 126 -8.50 8.22 -6.88
CA VAL A 126 -9.39 8.47 -5.76
C VAL A 126 -9.73 9.94 -5.63
N ALA A 127 -8.76 10.81 -5.91
CA ALA A 127 -8.96 12.24 -5.79
C ALA A 127 -9.90 12.78 -6.87
N ALA A 128 -10.02 12.05 -7.96
CA ALA A 128 -10.96 12.45 -9.00
C ALA A 128 -12.37 12.07 -8.58
#